data_4b52fbee8689a90550b1d61dccdf871d
#
_entry.id   4b52fbee8689a90550b1d61dccdf871d
#
_cell.length_a   1.000
_cell.length_b   1.000
_cell.length_c   1.000
_cell.angle_alpha   90.00
_cell.angle_beta   90.00
_cell.angle_gamma   90.00
#
_symmetry.space_group_name_H-M   'P 1'
#
loop_
_entity.id
_entity.type
_entity.pdbx_description
1 polymer ?
#
loop_
_entity_poly.entity_id
_entity_poly.type
_entity_poly.pdbx_seq_one_letter_code
_entity_poly.pdbx_strand_id
1 'polypeptide(L)'
;YLNYSMYVVLDRALPSLADGLKPVQRRIVYAMSELGLAASSKYKKSARTVGDVLGKFHPHGDSACYEAMVLMAQPFSFRYPLVDGQGNWGSQDDPRSFAAMRYTEARLSAFAEMLLSELGQGTVDWGLNFDGTLREPRLLPARLPNVLLNGGSGIAVGMATDIPPHNLREVVSAAIRL
;
A
#
# COMPACT_ATOMS: atom_id res chain seq x y z
N TYR A 1 -10.41 21.41 -15.72
CA TYR A 1 -9.66 20.31 -16.35
C TYR A 1 -8.28 20.13 -15.69
N LEU A 2 -7.46 21.20 -15.59
CA LEU A 2 -6.13 21.15 -14.97
C LEU A 2 -6.19 20.65 -13.52
N ASN A 3 -7.11 21.17 -12.71
CA ASN A 3 -7.27 20.75 -11.32
C ASN A 3 -7.63 19.28 -11.17
N TYR A 4 -8.49 18.75 -12.05
CA TYR A 4 -8.82 17.31 -12.06
C TYR A 4 -7.62 16.46 -12.46
N SER A 5 -6.86 16.87 -13.47
CA SER A 5 -5.65 16.16 -13.89
C SER A 5 -4.59 16.13 -12.80
N MET A 6 -4.37 17.26 -12.11
CA MET A 6 -3.46 17.33 -10.95
C MET A 6 -3.92 16.42 -9.80
N TYR A 7 -5.23 16.39 -9.52
CA TYR A 7 -5.80 15.50 -8.51
C TYR A 7 -5.52 14.03 -8.84
N VAL A 8 -5.77 13.60 -10.09
CA VAL A 8 -5.50 12.23 -10.52
C VAL A 8 -4.02 11.87 -10.42
N VAL A 9 -3.12 12.81 -10.73
CA VAL A 9 -1.67 12.58 -10.61
C VAL A 9 -1.25 12.45 -9.14
N LEU A 10 -1.66 13.39 -8.29
CA LEU A 10 -1.20 13.50 -6.90
C LEU A 10 -1.87 12.49 -5.95
N ASP A 11 -3.17 12.24 -6.16
CA ASP A 11 -3.98 11.50 -5.19
C ASP A 11 -4.41 10.10 -5.65
N ARG A 12 -4.09 9.67 -6.85
CA ARG A 12 -4.66 8.42 -7.37
C ARG A 12 -3.70 7.51 -8.13
N ALA A 13 -2.97 8.02 -9.10
CA ALA A 13 -2.40 7.19 -10.15
C ALA A 13 -0.93 6.83 -9.95
N LEU A 14 -0.13 7.73 -9.40
CA LEU A 14 1.31 7.55 -9.31
C LEU A 14 1.78 7.21 -7.89
N PRO A 15 2.72 6.26 -7.74
CA PRO A 15 3.36 6.02 -6.44
C PRO A 15 4.26 7.20 -6.07
N SER A 16 4.34 7.49 -4.76
CA SER A 16 5.28 8.47 -4.23
C SER A 16 6.72 7.92 -4.33
N LEU A 17 7.65 8.78 -4.69
CA LEU A 17 9.08 8.43 -4.70
C LEU A 17 9.58 8.07 -3.29
N ALA A 18 9.06 8.71 -2.26
CA ALA A 18 9.54 8.57 -0.89
C ALA A 18 9.25 7.19 -0.28
N ASP A 19 8.05 6.65 -0.49
CA ASP A 19 7.63 5.35 0.08
C ASP A 19 7.19 4.32 -0.96
N GLY A 20 7.16 4.67 -2.23
CA GLY A 20 6.77 3.78 -3.32
C GLY A 20 5.30 3.39 -3.33
N LEU A 21 4.44 4.11 -2.63
CA LEU A 21 3.03 3.77 -2.45
C LEU A 21 2.10 4.78 -3.14
N LYS A 22 1.03 4.24 -3.69
CA LYS A 22 -0.14 5.04 -4.07
C LYS A 22 -0.95 5.38 -2.82
N PRO A 23 -1.74 6.47 -2.81
CA PRO A 23 -2.51 6.85 -1.62
C PRO A 23 -3.39 5.74 -1.06
N VAL A 24 -4.10 4.98 -1.90
CA VAL A 24 -4.93 3.86 -1.43
C VAL A 24 -4.09 2.77 -0.76
N GLN A 25 -2.93 2.45 -1.28
CA GLN A 25 -2.02 1.46 -0.70
C GLN A 25 -1.51 1.89 0.67
N ARG A 26 -1.09 3.15 0.79
CA ARG A 26 -0.63 3.74 2.06
C ARG A 26 -1.74 3.73 3.10
N ARG A 27 -2.96 4.08 2.72
CA ARG A 27 -4.12 4.07 3.61
C ARG A 27 -4.48 2.68 4.09
N ILE A 28 -4.38 1.66 3.23
CA ILE A 28 -4.59 0.25 3.61
C ILE A 28 -3.54 -0.18 4.64
N VAL A 29 -2.26 0.04 4.36
CA VAL A 29 -1.17 -0.33 5.27
C VAL A 29 -1.30 0.40 6.62
N TYR A 30 -1.61 1.69 6.60
CA TYR A 30 -1.82 2.47 7.81
C TYR A 30 -3.05 1.99 8.61
N ALA A 31 -4.18 1.75 7.96
CA ALA A 31 -5.38 1.23 8.62
C ALA A 31 -5.14 -0.14 9.26
N MET A 32 -4.41 -1.03 8.59
CA MET A 32 -4.02 -2.32 9.16
C MET A 32 -3.13 -2.16 10.40
N SER A 33 -2.22 -1.19 10.39
CA SER A 33 -1.41 -0.84 11.56
C SER A 33 -2.28 -0.36 12.73
N GLU A 34 -3.24 0.53 12.48
CA GLU A 34 -4.18 1.03 13.50
C GLU A 34 -5.08 -0.09 14.06
N LEU A 35 -5.42 -1.08 13.26
CA LEU A 35 -6.17 -2.27 13.68
C LEU A 35 -5.33 -3.28 14.48
N GLY A 36 -4.02 -3.01 14.67
CA GLY A 36 -3.12 -3.93 15.36
C GLY A 36 -2.82 -5.21 14.59
N LEU A 37 -2.90 -5.18 13.26
CA LEU A 37 -2.66 -6.34 12.39
C LEU A 37 -1.17 -6.51 12.07
N ALA A 38 -0.35 -6.60 13.11
CA ALA A 38 1.08 -6.87 12.97
C ALA A 38 1.34 -8.26 12.35
N ALA A 39 2.54 -8.46 11.81
CA ALA A 39 2.93 -9.74 11.19
C ALA A 39 2.85 -10.93 12.15
N SER A 40 2.98 -10.69 13.46
CA SER A 40 2.83 -11.70 14.51
C SER A 40 1.39 -11.87 15.03
N SER A 41 0.46 -11.01 14.62
CA SER A 41 -0.93 -11.07 15.09
C SER A 41 -1.74 -12.13 14.34
N LYS A 42 -2.93 -12.42 14.87
CA LYS A 42 -3.89 -13.26 14.14
C LYS A 42 -4.43 -12.53 12.92
N TYR A 43 -4.71 -13.29 11.86
CA TYR A 43 -5.41 -12.76 10.69
C TYR A 43 -6.80 -12.25 11.07
N LYS A 44 -7.25 -11.21 10.38
CA LYS A 44 -8.64 -10.74 10.43
C LYS A 44 -9.23 -10.70 9.03
N LYS A 45 -10.55 -10.81 8.93
CA LYS A 45 -11.27 -10.74 7.65
C LYS A 45 -10.87 -9.48 6.88
N SER A 46 -10.60 -9.64 5.59
CA SER A 46 -10.25 -8.52 4.70
C SER A 46 -11.34 -7.45 4.67
N ALA A 47 -12.60 -7.85 4.79
CA ALA A 47 -13.72 -6.92 4.89
C ALA A 47 -13.59 -5.94 6.07
N ARG A 48 -12.97 -6.35 7.18
CA ARG A 48 -12.70 -5.45 8.31
C ARG A 48 -11.72 -4.33 7.92
N THR A 49 -10.62 -4.68 7.30
CA THR A 49 -9.63 -3.70 6.82
C THR A 49 -10.24 -2.76 5.79
N VAL A 50 -10.93 -3.30 4.78
CA VAL A 50 -11.58 -2.51 3.73
C VAL A 50 -12.60 -1.54 4.33
N GLY A 51 -13.44 -2.00 5.25
CA GLY A 51 -14.42 -1.17 5.93
C GLY A 51 -13.79 0.00 6.71
N ASP A 52 -12.71 -0.24 7.41
CA ASP A 52 -11.96 0.79 8.14
C ASP A 52 -11.35 1.83 7.19
N VAL A 53 -10.73 1.39 6.11
CA VAL A 53 -10.13 2.27 5.09
C VAL A 53 -11.19 3.19 4.48
N LEU A 54 -12.31 2.63 4.06
CA LEU A 54 -13.40 3.40 3.43
C LEU A 54 -14.04 4.37 4.41
N GLY A 55 -14.28 3.93 5.62
CA GLY A 55 -14.94 4.74 6.65
C GLY A 55 -14.08 5.89 7.16
N LYS A 56 -12.76 5.72 7.19
CA LYS A 56 -11.85 6.68 7.84
C LYS A 56 -11.02 7.51 6.86
N PHE A 57 -10.54 6.94 5.76
CA PHE A 57 -9.47 7.55 4.97
C PHE A 57 -9.74 7.66 3.47
N HIS A 58 -10.50 6.75 2.87
CA HIS A 58 -10.61 6.63 1.42
C HIS A 58 -12.05 6.42 0.96
N PRO A 59 -12.85 7.50 0.80
CA PRO A 59 -14.27 7.41 0.51
C PRO A 59 -14.54 7.09 -0.97
N HIS A 60 -14.04 5.95 -1.45
CA HIS A 60 -14.19 5.44 -2.81
C HIS A 60 -14.78 4.03 -2.78
N GLY A 61 -14.92 3.38 -3.94
CA GLY A 61 -15.51 2.05 -4.01
C GLY A 61 -14.76 0.96 -3.25
N ASP A 62 -15.47 0.08 -2.58
CA ASP A 62 -14.93 -1.04 -1.80
C ASP A 62 -14.16 -2.04 -2.69
N SER A 63 -14.67 -2.33 -3.88
CA SER A 63 -14.01 -3.23 -4.84
C SER A 63 -12.63 -2.75 -5.23
N ALA A 64 -12.45 -1.46 -5.55
CA ALA A 64 -11.17 -0.89 -5.91
C ALA A 64 -10.17 -0.93 -4.74
N CYS A 65 -10.65 -0.67 -3.52
CA CYS A 65 -9.85 -0.77 -2.31
C CYS A 65 -9.40 -2.22 -2.06
N TYR A 66 -10.31 -3.17 -2.17
CA TYR A 66 -9.97 -4.58 -2.01
C TYR A 66 -9.02 -5.10 -3.09
N GLU A 67 -9.24 -4.73 -4.36
CA GLU A 67 -8.31 -5.07 -5.45
C GLU A 67 -6.89 -4.55 -5.20
N ALA A 68 -6.75 -3.34 -4.71
CA ALA A 68 -5.44 -2.80 -4.32
C ALA A 68 -4.80 -3.63 -3.18
N MET A 69 -5.59 -4.06 -2.21
CA MET A 69 -5.14 -4.93 -1.13
C MET A 69 -4.71 -6.31 -1.65
N VAL A 70 -5.45 -6.87 -2.59
CA VAL A 70 -5.13 -8.16 -3.23
C VAL A 70 -3.79 -8.09 -3.95
N LEU A 71 -3.53 -7.05 -4.73
CA LEU A 71 -2.25 -6.88 -5.41
C LEU A 71 -1.07 -6.85 -4.43
N MET A 72 -1.22 -6.18 -3.30
CA MET A 72 -0.18 -6.11 -2.26
C MET A 72 0.07 -7.45 -1.54
N ALA A 73 -0.86 -8.41 -1.65
CA ALA A 73 -0.73 -9.75 -1.08
C ALA A 73 -0.19 -10.78 -2.06
N GLN A 74 -0.24 -10.50 -3.35
CA GLN A 74 0.16 -11.45 -4.40
C GLN A 74 1.68 -11.45 -4.60
N PRO A 75 2.39 -12.57 -4.38
CA PRO A 75 3.85 -12.64 -4.53
C PRO A 75 4.32 -12.53 -5.99
N PHE A 76 3.42 -12.72 -6.95
CA PHE A 76 3.69 -12.52 -8.37
C PHE A 76 3.40 -11.07 -8.84
N SER A 77 2.71 -10.26 -8.03
CA SER A 77 2.43 -8.85 -8.29
C SER A 77 3.40 -7.93 -7.56
N PHE A 78 3.74 -8.27 -6.31
CA PHE A 78 4.70 -7.54 -5.47
C PHE A 78 5.89 -8.44 -5.16
N ARG A 79 7.10 -7.99 -5.47
CA ARG A 79 8.32 -8.73 -5.14
C ARG A 79 8.47 -8.93 -3.64
N TYR A 80 8.11 -7.91 -2.86
CA TYR A 80 8.06 -7.92 -1.40
C TYR A 80 6.66 -7.54 -0.94
N PRO A 81 5.75 -8.51 -0.81
CA PRO A 81 4.37 -8.26 -0.44
C PRO A 81 4.23 -7.47 0.85
N LEU A 82 3.29 -6.54 0.88
CA LEU A 82 2.99 -5.73 2.06
C LEU A 82 1.88 -6.35 2.92
N VAL A 83 1.03 -7.16 2.30
CA VAL A 83 -0.07 -7.86 2.96
C VAL A 83 0.26 -9.34 3.00
N ASP A 84 0.14 -9.95 4.17
CA ASP A 84 0.19 -11.38 4.39
C ASP A 84 -1.24 -11.89 4.41
N GLY A 85 -1.64 -12.61 3.37
CA GLY A 85 -3.01 -13.07 3.16
C GLY A 85 -3.18 -14.55 3.41
N GLN A 86 -4.36 -14.92 3.93
CA GLN A 86 -4.80 -16.30 4.09
C GLN A 86 -6.09 -16.52 3.31
N GLY A 87 -6.13 -17.57 2.52
CA GLY A 87 -7.25 -17.90 1.64
C GLY A 87 -6.87 -17.82 0.16
N ASN A 88 -7.87 -17.65 -0.70
CA ASN A 88 -7.65 -17.51 -2.13
C ASN A 88 -7.42 -16.05 -2.53
N TRP A 89 -6.20 -15.70 -2.82
CA TRP A 89 -5.77 -14.38 -3.28
C TRP A 89 -5.41 -14.35 -4.77
N GLY A 90 -5.88 -15.32 -5.53
CA GLY A 90 -5.56 -15.48 -6.94
C GLY A 90 -4.27 -16.28 -7.17
N SER A 91 -3.94 -16.52 -8.42
CA SER A 91 -2.74 -17.21 -8.85
C SER A 91 -2.07 -16.48 -10.01
N GLN A 92 -0.85 -16.84 -10.33
CA GLN A 92 -0.13 -16.21 -11.44
C GLN A 92 -0.84 -16.45 -12.78
N ASP A 93 -1.47 -17.61 -12.95
CA ASP A 93 -2.21 -17.97 -14.16
C ASP A 93 -3.56 -17.23 -14.25
N ASP A 94 -4.15 -16.91 -13.11
CA ASP A 94 -5.41 -16.17 -13.01
C ASP A 94 -5.39 -15.17 -11.84
N PRO A 95 -4.72 -14.02 -12.03
CA PRO A 95 -4.54 -13.02 -10.96
C PRO A 95 -5.85 -12.38 -10.46
N ARG A 96 -6.90 -12.45 -11.26
CA ARG A 96 -8.19 -11.84 -10.94
C ARG A 96 -9.19 -12.80 -10.30
N SER A 97 -8.88 -14.09 -10.23
CA SER A 97 -9.72 -15.12 -9.62
C SER A 97 -9.40 -15.27 -8.13
N PHE A 98 -9.74 -14.28 -7.34
CA PHE A 98 -9.60 -14.28 -5.89
C PHE A 98 -10.97 -14.30 -5.21
N ALA A 99 -11.02 -14.81 -3.97
CA ALA A 99 -12.23 -14.85 -3.17
C ALA A 99 -12.68 -13.46 -2.74
N ALA A 100 -13.96 -13.30 -2.46
CA ALA A 100 -14.51 -12.05 -1.92
C ALA A 100 -13.89 -11.71 -0.55
N MET A 101 -13.85 -10.41 -0.21
CA MET A 101 -13.24 -9.91 1.02
C MET A 101 -13.83 -10.48 2.31
N ARG A 102 -15.05 -11.01 2.27
CA ARG A 102 -15.69 -11.67 3.41
C ARG A 102 -15.10 -13.04 3.71
N TYR A 103 -14.41 -13.67 2.76
CA TYR A 103 -13.79 -14.99 2.90
C TYR A 103 -12.32 -14.95 3.20
N THR A 104 -11.58 -14.01 2.61
CA THR A 104 -10.14 -13.88 2.82
C THR A 104 -9.82 -13.22 4.16
N GLU A 105 -8.63 -13.52 4.67
CA GLU A 105 -8.10 -12.95 5.90
C GLU A 105 -6.72 -12.36 5.63
N ALA A 106 -6.37 -11.32 6.35
CA ALA A 106 -5.12 -10.62 6.13
C ALA A 106 -4.53 -10.02 7.42
N ARG A 107 -3.22 -9.81 7.36
CA ARG A 107 -2.44 -9.03 8.31
C ARG A 107 -1.28 -8.36 7.56
N LEU A 108 -0.54 -7.49 8.22
CA LEU A 108 0.67 -6.91 7.65
C LEU A 108 1.77 -7.96 7.50
N SER A 109 2.57 -7.84 6.45
CA SER A 109 3.83 -8.58 6.35
C SER A 109 4.91 -7.94 7.22
N ALA A 110 5.98 -8.69 7.52
CA ALA A 110 7.15 -8.15 8.21
C ALA A 110 7.79 -7.00 7.42
N PHE A 111 7.76 -7.06 6.10
CA PHE A 111 8.26 -5.98 5.23
C PHE A 111 7.44 -4.70 5.38
N ALA A 112 6.12 -4.80 5.45
CA ALA A 112 5.25 -3.63 5.69
C ALA A 112 5.53 -2.98 7.05
N GLU A 113 5.83 -3.77 8.08
CA GLU A 113 6.22 -3.24 9.40
C GLU A 113 7.51 -2.43 9.33
N MET A 114 8.46 -2.79 8.46
CA MET A 114 9.68 -1.99 8.23
C MET A 114 9.36 -0.62 7.64
N LEU A 115 8.36 -0.51 6.77
CA LEU A 115 7.92 0.77 6.23
C LEU A 115 7.24 1.66 7.27
N LEU A 116 6.64 1.08 8.30
CA LEU A 116 5.89 1.75 9.36
C LEU A 116 6.72 2.05 10.62
N SER A 117 7.89 1.43 10.79
CA SER A 117 8.58 1.32 12.08
C SER A 117 8.92 2.65 12.76
N GLU A 118 9.09 3.73 12.02
CA GLU A 118 9.43 5.05 12.55
C GLU A 118 8.26 6.04 12.51
N LEU A 119 7.05 5.57 12.21
CA LEU A 119 5.88 6.43 11.99
C LEU A 119 5.54 7.31 13.21
N GLY A 120 5.73 6.79 14.43
CA GLY A 120 5.49 7.52 15.67
C GLY A 120 6.63 8.43 16.12
N GLN A 121 7.71 8.58 15.36
CA GLN A 121 8.93 9.29 15.76
C GLN A 121 9.05 10.71 15.16
N GLY A 122 7.97 11.25 14.60
CA GLY A 122 8.00 12.58 13.99
C GLY A 122 8.74 12.64 12.66
N THR A 123 8.86 11.53 11.98
CA THR A 123 9.62 11.39 10.72
C THR A 123 8.85 11.79 9.48
N VAL A 124 7.53 11.94 9.58
CA VAL A 124 6.64 12.24 8.44
C VAL A 124 5.59 13.29 8.80
N ASP A 125 5.10 13.98 7.80
CA ASP A 125 4.00 14.91 7.94
C ASP A 125 2.65 14.19 8.02
N TRP A 126 1.76 14.75 8.83
CA TRP A 126 0.40 14.28 9.01
C TRP A 126 -0.60 15.27 8.44
N GLY A 127 -1.59 14.78 7.76
CA GLY A 127 -2.70 15.59 7.26
C GLY A 127 -4.04 15.12 7.78
N LEU A 128 -5.04 15.95 7.64
CA LEU A 128 -6.42 15.56 7.92
C LEU A 128 -6.91 14.58 6.86
N ASN A 129 -7.76 13.64 7.28
CA ASN A 129 -8.51 12.77 6.38
C ASN A 129 -9.60 13.56 5.64
N PHE A 130 -10.41 12.90 4.81
CA PHE A 130 -11.38 13.54 3.92
C PHE A 130 -12.47 14.36 4.66
N ASP A 131 -12.88 13.96 5.87
CA ASP A 131 -13.91 14.65 6.65
C ASP A 131 -13.33 15.52 7.79
N GLY A 132 -12.01 15.58 7.92
CA GLY A 132 -11.33 16.40 8.93
C GLY A 132 -11.40 15.85 10.36
N THR A 133 -11.93 14.64 10.58
CA THR A 133 -12.10 14.07 11.92
C THR A 133 -10.89 13.31 12.42
N LEU A 134 -10.06 12.79 11.52
CA LEU A 134 -8.87 11.99 11.83
C LEU A 134 -7.65 12.53 11.10
N ARG A 135 -6.48 12.10 11.53
CA ARG A 135 -5.21 12.37 10.83
C ARG A 135 -4.68 11.11 10.18
N GLU A 136 -4.07 11.28 9.03
CA GLU A 136 -3.37 10.21 8.31
C GLU A 136 -1.96 10.67 7.91
N PRO A 137 -0.97 9.74 7.84
CA PRO A 137 0.37 10.11 7.38
C PRO A 137 0.34 10.45 5.89
N ARG A 138 1.01 11.52 5.51
CA ARG A 138 1.17 11.90 4.10
C ARG A 138 2.09 10.95 3.35
N LEU A 139 3.08 10.41 4.05
CA LEU A 139 4.05 9.43 3.58
C LEU A 139 4.35 8.45 4.70
N LEU A 140 4.83 7.25 4.36
CA LEU A 140 5.41 6.36 5.35
C LEU A 140 6.93 6.61 5.47
N PRO A 141 7.54 6.39 6.65
CA PRO A 141 8.98 6.56 6.85
C PRO A 141 9.84 5.70 5.92
N ALA A 142 9.36 4.51 5.59
CA ALA A 142 9.95 3.60 4.60
C ALA A 142 11.47 3.50 4.72
N ARG A 143 11.98 2.92 5.80
CA ARG A 143 13.42 2.72 6.06
C ARG A 143 14.21 2.13 4.89
N LEU A 144 13.51 1.50 3.96
CA LEU A 144 14.04 0.91 2.75
C LEU A 144 13.42 1.60 1.53
N PRO A 145 14.14 1.69 0.40
CA PRO A 145 13.65 2.33 -0.82
C PRO A 145 12.61 1.45 -1.53
N ASN A 146 11.40 1.40 -0.98
CA ASN A 146 10.32 0.53 -1.47
C ASN A 146 10.00 0.78 -2.95
N VAL A 147 10.14 2.01 -3.45
CA VAL A 147 9.92 2.34 -4.86
C VAL A 147 10.84 1.54 -5.80
N LEU A 148 12.05 1.22 -5.37
CA LEU A 148 12.97 0.37 -6.13
C LEU A 148 12.74 -1.11 -5.85
N LEU A 149 12.40 -1.47 -4.63
CA LEU A 149 12.25 -2.88 -4.22
C LEU A 149 11.00 -3.52 -4.84
N ASN A 150 9.87 -2.87 -4.78
CA ASN A 150 8.63 -3.35 -5.38
C ASN A 150 8.36 -2.77 -6.76
N GLY A 151 9.10 -1.72 -7.13
CA GLY A 151 8.78 -0.98 -8.34
C GLY A 151 7.44 -0.26 -8.23
N GLY A 152 6.89 0.12 -9.35
CA GLY A 152 5.58 0.73 -9.42
C GLY A 152 5.23 1.12 -10.84
N SER A 153 3.97 0.97 -11.18
CA SER A 153 3.43 1.43 -12.44
C SER A 153 2.21 2.30 -12.20
N GLY A 154 1.99 3.26 -13.06
CA GLY A 154 0.83 4.12 -12.99
C GLY A 154 0.69 4.96 -14.24
N ILE A 155 -0.57 5.18 -14.63
CA ILE A 155 -0.94 6.01 -15.77
C ILE A 155 -1.86 7.12 -15.27
N ALA A 156 -1.41 8.35 -15.45
CA ALA A 156 -2.17 9.55 -15.12
C ALA A 156 -2.41 10.37 -16.39
N VAL A 157 -3.16 11.44 -16.27
CA VAL A 157 -3.37 12.37 -17.38
C VAL A 157 -2.08 13.13 -17.68
N GLY A 158 -1.49 12.87 -18.84
CA GLY A 158 -0.25 13.53 -19.29
C GLY A 158 1.04 12.99 -18.70
N MET A 159 0.99 11.91 -17.89
CA MET A 159 2.16 11.35 -17.23
C MET A 159 1.97 9.85 -16.95
N ALA A 160 3.04 9.06 -17.10
CA ALA A 160 3.05 7.66 -16.74
C ALA A 160 4.39 7.29 -16.11
N THR A 161 4.39 6.25 -15.27
CA THR A 161 5.60 5.68 -14.68
C THR A 161 5.56 4.16 -14.78
N ASP A 162 6.73 3.56 -14.96
CA ASP A 162 6.93 2.11 -14.91
C ASP A 162 8.33 1.82 -14.37
N ILE A 163 8.38 1.42 -13.12
CA ILE A 163 9.63 1.14 -12.40
C ILE A 163 9.65 -0.36 -12.10
N PRO A 164 10.64 -1.11 -12.64
CA PRO A 164 10.75 -2.54 -12.35
C PRO A 164 11.18 -2.79 -10.90
N PRO A 165 10.80 -3.92 -10.30
CA PRO A 165 11.24 -4.31 -8.97
C PRO A 165 12.72 -4.73 -8.97
N HIS A 166 13.43 -4.47 -7.85
CA HIS A 166 14.85 -4.75 -7.69
C HIS A 166 15.12 -5.63 -6.47
N ASN A 167 16.24 -6.34 -6.48
CA ASN A 167 16.68 -7.16 -5.37
C ASN A 167 17.15 -6.30 -4.19
N LEU A 168 16.68 -6.63 -2.98
CA LEU A 168 17.01 -5.88 -1.76
C LEU A 168 18.52 -5.79 -1.51
N ARG A 169 19.26 -6.90 -1.64
CA ARG A 169 20.71 -6.92 -1.39
C ARG A 169 21.47 -6.04 -2.38
N GLU A 170 21.07 -6.07 -3.65
CA GLU A 170 21.68 -5.25 -4.71
C GLU A 170 21.41 -3.77 -4.48
N VAL A 171 20.18 -3.40 -4.13
CA VAL A 171 19.82 -2.01 -3.82
C VAL A 171 20.59 -1.50 -2.61
N VAL A 172 20.68 -2.27 -1.53
CA VAL A 172 21.45 -1.90 -0.33
C VAL A 172 22.94 -1.79 -0.66
N SER A 173 23.49 -2.72 -1.43
CA SER A 173 24.90 -2.65 -1.85
C SER A 173 25.19 -1.42 -2.70
N ALA A 174 24.27 -1.04 -3.58
CA ALA A 174 24.39 0.20 -4.36
C ALA A 174 24.35 1.45 -3.46
N ALA A 175 23.40 1.48 -2.51
CA ALA A 175 23.26 2.60 -1.58
C ALA A 175 24.48 2.80 -0.66
N ILE A 176 25.18 1.72 -0.30
CA ILE A 176 26.41 1.79 0.51
C ILE A 176 27.58 2.36 -0.31
N ARG A 177 27.56 2.20 -1.64
CA ARG A 177 28.63 2.68 -2.52
C ARG A 177 28.47 4.14 -2.95
N LEU A 178 27.27 4.71 -2.77
CA LEU A 178 27.00 6.13 -3.05
C LEU A 178 27.48 7.00 -1.90
#